data_44fd7009ca1dc117896ed1ec3f8d7ab9
#
_entry.id   44fd7009ca1dc117896ed1ec3f8d7ab9
#
_cell.length_a   1.000
_cell.length_b   1.000
_cell.length_c   1.000
_cell.angle_alpha   90.00
_cell.angle_beta   90.00
_cell.angle_gamma   90.00
#
_symmetry.space_group_name_H-M   'P 1'
#
loop_
_entity.id
_entity.type
_entity.pdbx_description
1 polymer ?
#
loop_
_entity_poly.entity_id
_entity_poly.type
_entity_poly.pdbx_seq_one_letter_code
_entity_poly.pdbx_strand_id
1 'polypeptide(L)'
;MYDAPHQFEPLLPAPAQQEALLAKAHDLARSATQLAGLPVAGELRGLLRGMNSYYTNRIEGQHTRPLEIEQALARNFSANKELAARQRLAIAHIDAEAAIELRYSGESGGRQLYAAAAVRDIHRELFSRLPPEDLVTSEGEPVVPGELRQREVQVGRHVAPAHASLPVLLERWGQFYGDIRRGEAALLALAAAHQRLGWVHPFIDGNGCVMRLPKR
;
A
#
# COMPACT_ATOMS: atom_id res chain seq x y z
N MET A 1 -18.48 -16.43 -6.11
CA MET A 1 -17.05 -16.25 -5.78
C MET A 1 -16.33 -15.80 -7.03
N TYR A 2 -15.39 -14.85 -6.91
CA TYR A 2 -14.63 -14.37 -8.05
C TYR A 2 -13.41 -15.27 -8.25
N ASP A 3 -13.35 -15.99 -9.35
CA ASP A 3 -12.34 -17.01 -9.63
C ASP A 3 -11.73 -16.93 -11.03
N ALA A 4 -12.22 -16.03 -11.89
CA ALA A 4 -11.79 -15.90 -13.26
C ALA A 4 -11.30 -14.47 -13.58
N PRO A 5 -10.26 -14.31 -14.43
CA PRO A 5 -9.68 -13.01 -14.77
C PRO A 5 -10.67 -11.99 -15.34
N HIS A 6 -11.71 -12.42 -16.08
CA HIS A 6 -12.70 -11.52 -16.64
C HIS A 6 -13.57 -10.83 -15.58
N GLN A 7 -13.65 -11.37 -14.37
CA GLN A 7 -14.37 -10.77 -13.24
C GLN A 7 -13.57 -9.61 -12.62
N PHE A 8 -12.32 -9.44 -13.01
CA PHE A 8 -11.46 -8.33 -12.61
C PHE A 8 -11.81 -7.01 -13.36
N GLU A 9 -12.57 -7.08 -14.45
CA GLU A 9 -13.03 -5.92 -15.23
C GLU A 9 -14.18 -5.17 -14.49
N PRO A 10 -14.36 -3.83 -14.70
CA PRO A 10 -13.49 -2.95 -15.48
C PRO A 10 -12.20 -2.57 -14.75
N LEU A 11 -11.12 -2.41 -15.52
CA LEU A 11 -9.78 -2.10 -14.99
C LEU A 11 -9.50 -0.59 -14.89
N LEU A 12 -10.26 0.22 -15.63
CA LEU A 12 -10.20 1.68 -15.62
C LEU A 12 -11.64 2.25 -15.54
N PRO A 13 -11.80 3.51 -15.11
CA PRO A 13 -13.08 4.21 -15.23
C PRO A 13 -13.56 4.25 -16.67
N ALA A 14 -14.88 4.32 -16.88
CA ALA A 14 -15.46 4.49 -18.22
C ALA A 14 -14.95 5.80 -18.89
N PRO A 15 -14.81 5.86 -20.21
CA PRO A 15 -14.24 7.01 -20.93
C PRO A 15 -14.86 8.36 -20.54
N ALA A 16 -16.19 8.43 -20.39
CA ALA A 16 -16.88 9.65 -19.97
C ALA A 16 -16.51 10.12 -18.54
N GLN A 17 -16.12 9.19 -17.67
CA GLN A 17 -15.63 9.51 -16.32
C GLN A 17 -14.16 9.92 -16.33
N GLN A 18 -13.36 9.39 -17.27
CA GLN A 18 -11.93 9.70 -17.36
C GLN A 18 -11.70 11.16 -17.66
N GLU A 19 -12.48 11.80 -18.53
CA GLU A 19 -12.30 13.22 -18.88
C GLU A 19 -12.37 14.14 -17.65
N ALA A 20 -13.37 13.96 -16.79
CA ALA A 20 -13.50 14.74 -15.56
C ALA A 20 -12.36 14.46 -14.54
N LEU A 21 -11.80 13.26 -14.55
CA LEU A 21 -10.70 12.86 -13.67
C LEU A 21 -9.35 13.36 -14.19
N LEU A 22 -9.15 13.48 -15.51
CA LEU A 22 -7.90 13.97 -16.10
C LEU A 22 -7.59 15.39 -15.68
N ALA A 23 -8.60 16.26 -15.58
CA ALA A 23 -8.40 17.63 -15.09
C ALA A 23 -7.82 17.64 -13.64
N LYS A 24 -8.37 16.81 -12.77
CA LYS A 24 -7.85 16.66 -11.39
C LYS A 24 -6.48 16.03 -11.35
N ALA A 25 -6.21 15.05 -12.22
CA ALA A 25 -4.90 14.41 -12.33
C ALA A 25 -3.85 15.42 -12.80
N HIS A 26 -4.19 16.31 -13.74
CA HIS A 26 -3.31 17.41 -14.17
C HIS A 26 -2.94 18.34 -13.02
N ASP A 27 -3.92 18.80 -12.24
CA ASP A 27 -3.67 19.66 -11.08
C ASP A 27 -2.79 18.99 -10.04
N LEU A 28 -3.01 17.69 -9.79
CA LEU A 28 -2.18 16.91 -8.87
C LEU A 28 -0.74 16.77 -9.39
N ALA A 29 -0.56 16.44 -10.66
CA ALA A 29 0.75 16.31 -11.29
C ALA A 29 1.54 17.62 -11.22
N ARG A 30 0.88 18.75 -11.51
CA ARG A 30 1.48 20.08 -11.39
C ARG A 30 1.92 20.39 -9.96
N SER A 31 1.06 20.12 -8.98
CA SER A 31 1.36 20.35 -7.56
C SER A 31 2.53 19.47 -7.09
N ALA A 32 2.55 18.20 -7.49
CA ALA A 32 3.65 17.29 -7.17
C ALA A 32 4.98 17.74 -7.77
N THR A 33 4.98 18.24 -9.01
CA THR A 33 6.16 18.77 -9.68
C THR A 33 6.71 20.02 -8.97
N GLN A 34 5.82 20.90 -8.53
CA GLN A 34 6.21 22.10 -7.77
C GLN A 34 6.85 21.72 -6.43
N LEU A 35 6.28 20.77 -5.70
CA LEU A 35 6.83 20.28 -4.42
C LEU A 35 8.18 19.59 -4.60
N ALA A 36 8.33 18.78 -5.64
CA ALA A 36 9.59 18.09 -5.93
C ALA A 36 10.75 19.05 -6.25
N GLY A 37 10.46 20.23 -6.77
CA GLY A 37 11.43 21.28 -7.07
C GLY A 37 11.89 22.12 -5.87
N LEU A 38 11.30 21.91 -4.68
CA LEU A 38 11.67 22.67 -3.49
C LEU A 38 13.03 22.22 -2.92
N PRO A 39 13.89 23.17 -2.46
CA PRO A 39 15.18 22.83 -1.82
C PRO A 39 15.04 21.89 -0.62
N VAL A 40 13.94 22.00 0.11
CA VAL A 40 13.64 21.21 1.33
C VAL A 40 12.91 19.88 1.03
N ALA A 41 12.80 19.47 -0.22
CA ALA A 41 12.05 18.26 -0.60
C ALA A 41 12.55 17.00 0.13
N GLY A 42 13.86 16.90 0.41
CA GLY A 42 14.43 15.78 1.17
C GLY A 42 13.95 15.71 2.62
N GLU A 43 13.92 16.85 3.31
CA GLU A 43 13.45 16.95 4.70
C GLU A 43 11.94 16.69 4.80
N LEU A 44 11.16 17.22 3.83
CA LEU A 44 9.72 17.01 3.75
C LEU A 44 9.38 15.53 3.55
N ARG A 45 10.21 14.74 2.86
CA ARG A 45 9.97 13.29 2.72
C ARG A 45 9.95 12.56 4.06
N GLY A 46 10.86 12.88 4.98
CA GLY A 46 10.87 12.31 6.33
C GLY A 46 9.58 12.60 7.07
N LEU A 47 9.14 13.86 7.05
CA LEU A 47 7.88 14.28 7.65
C LEU A 47 6.68 13.57 7.01
N LEU A 48 6.65 13.50 5.67
CA LEU A 48 5.57 12.85 4.93
C LEU A 48 5.45 11.36 5.25
N ARG A 49 6.56 10.62 5.44
CA ARG A 49 6.52 9.22 5.88
C ARG A 49 5.86 9.07 7.24
N GLY A 50 6.18 9.95 8.19
CA GLY A 50 5.51 9.98 9.51
C GLY A 50 4.01 10.23 9.38
N MET A 51 3.61 11.20 8.56
CA MET A 51 2.19 11.50 8.27
C MET A 51 1.51 10.31 7.55
N ASN A 52 2.16 9.70 6.58
CA ASN A 52 1.65 8.53 5.86
C ASN A 52 1.39 7.37 6.82
N SER A 53 2.34 7.09 7.71
CA SER A 53 2.19 6.08 8.74
C SER A 53 1.01 6.38 9.67
N TYR A 54 0.90 7.62 10.16
CA TYR A 54 -0.21 8.06 10.99
C TYR A 54 -1.57 7.83 10.32
N TYR A 55 -1.75 8.35 9.09
CA TYR A 55 -3.02 8.24 8.38
C TYR A 55 -3.35 6.80 7.96
N THR A 56 -2.35 6.02 7.52
CA THR A 56 -2.53 4.62 7.17
C THR A 56 -3.02 3.81 8.37
N ASN A 57 -2.36 3.94 9.52
CA ASN A 57 -2.75 3.23 10.73
C ASN A 57 -4.12 3.67 11.23
N ARG A 58 -4.44 4.96 11.12
CA ARG A 58 -5.76 5.49 11.48
C ARG A 58 -6.88 4.93 10.62
N ILE A 59 -6.67 4.77 9.31
CA ILE A 59 -7.64 4.14 8.39
C ILE A 59 -7.90 2.69 8.78
N GLU A 60 -6.87 1.97 9.22
CA GLU A 60 -6.98 0.57 9.70
C GLU A 60 -7.48 0.47 11.16
N GLY A 61 -7.97 1.56 11.75
CA GLY A 61 -8.45 1.57 13.13
C GLY A 61 -7.35 1.57 14.20
N GLN A 62 -6.09 1.67 13.79
CA GLN A 62 -4.93 1.75 14.69
C GLN A 62 -4.68 3.21 15.10
N HIS A 63 -5.32 3.64 16.20
CA HIS A 63 -5.24 5.03 16.66
C HIS A 63 -3.95 5.28 17.45
N THR A 64 -2.88 5.68 16.75
CA THR A 64 -1.62 6.14 17.34
C THR A 64 -1.51 7.65 17.15
N ARG A 65 -1.28 8.41 18.21
CA ARG A 65 -1.14 9.87 18.10
C ARG A 65 0.23 10.26 17.54
N PRO A 66 0.38 11.41 16.87
CA PRO A 66 1.68 11.86 16.35
C PRO A 66 2.80 11.85 17.39
N LEU A 67 2.52 12.33 18.62
CA LEU A 67 3.48 12.30 19.71
C LEU A 67 3.95 10.88 20.07
N GLU A 68 3.07 9.89 20.01
CA GLU A 68 3.40 8.48 20.28
C GLU A 68 4.29 7.89 19.18
N ILE A 69 4.13 8.36 17.94
CA ILE A 69 5.03 8.01 16.81
C ILE A 69 6.40 8.66 17.03
N GLU A 70 6.46 9.93 17.44
CA GLU A 70 7.72 10.61 17.77
C GLU A 70 8.48 9.91 18.90
N GLN A 71 7.77 9.52 19.95
CA GLN A 71 8.36 8.73 21.05
C GLN A 71 8.93 7.40 20.54
N ALA A 72 8.20 6.71 19.68
CA ALA A 72 8.66 5.45 19.08
C ALA A 72 9.87 5.63 18.15
N LEU A 73 9.94 6.73 17.39
CA LEU A 73 11.13 7.09 16.61
C LEU A 73 12.36 7.27 17.50
N ALA A 74 12.17 7.81 18.70
CA ALA A 74 13.21 7.89 19.73
C ALA A 74 13.43 6.57 20.51
N ARG A 75 12.85 5.44 20.04
CA ARG A 75 12.90 4.12 20.69
C ARG A 75 12.29 4.08 22.10
N ASN A 76 11.44 5.04 22.43
CA ASN A 76 10.71 5.10 23.69
C ASN A 76 9.28 4.53 23.48
N PHE A 77 9.16 3.21 23.66
CA PHE A 77 7.89 2.50 23.50
C PHE A 77 7.09 2.50 24.80
N SER A 78 5.78 2.48 24.68
CA SER A 78 4.85 2.44 25.82
C SER A 78 4.97 1.13 26.58
N ALA A 79 4.75 1.19 27.92
CA ALA A 79 4.58 0.00 28.75
C ALA A 79 3.25 -0.72 28.47
N ASN A 80 2.24 -0.03 27.90
CA ASN A 80 1.03 -0.65 27.43
C ASN A 80 1.30 -1.45 26.16
N LYS A 81 1.08 -2.76 26.19
CA LYS A 81 1.39 -3.69 25.09
C LYS A 81 0.69 -3.34 23.78
N GLU A 82 -0.59 -2.97 23.82
CA GLU A 82 -1.35 -2.60 22.62
C GLU A 82 -0.81 -1.30 21.99
N LEU A 83 -0.50 -0.30 22.81
CA LEU A 83 0.08 0.93 22.31
C LEU A 83 1.49 0.69 21.76
N ALA A 84 2.31 -0.12 22.45
CA ALA A 84 3.63 -0.50 21.98
C ALA A 84 3.58 -1.23 20.62
N ALA A 85 2.62 -2.14 20.42
CA ALA A 85 2.41 -2.83 19.13
C ALA A 85 2.05 -1.82 18.02
N ARG A 86 1.13 -0.89 18.29
CA ARG A 86 0.79 0.20 17.35
C ARG A 86 1.97 1.11 17.03
N GLN A 87 2.79 1.43 18.02
CA GLN A 87 4.02 2.20 17.84
C GLN A 87 5.03 1.45 16.97
N ARG A 88 5.23 0.12 17.19
CA ARG A 88 6.11 -0.70 16.35
C ARG A 88 5.60 -0.78 14.91
N LEU A 89 4.30 -0.94 14.70
CA LEU A 89 3.70 -0.93 13.37
C LEU A 89 3.92 0.42 12.66
N ALA A 90 3.77 1.53 13.39
CA ALA A 90 4.02 2.85 12.82
C ALA A 90 5.47 3.04 12.35
N ILE A 91 6.44 2.61 13.15
CA ILE A 91 7.87 2.65 12.76
C ILE A 91 8.16 1.70 11.60
N ALA A 92 7.63 0.48 11.67
CA ALA A 92 7.78 -0.51 10.58
C ALA A 92 7.27 0.06 9.25
N HIS A 93 6.15 0.80 9.26
CA HIS A 93 5.61 1.45 8.07
C HIS A 93 6.54 2.55 7.53
N ILE A 94 7.08 3.42 8.40
CA ILE A 94 8.02 4.49 8.03
C ILE A 94 9.28 3.90 7.40
N ASP A 95 9.86 2.89 8.04
CA ASP A 95 11.09 2.23 7.59
C ASP A 95 10.86 1.42 6.30
N ALA A 96 9.70 0.75 6.17
CA ALA A 96 9.34 0.03 4.96
C ALA A 96 9.13 0.99 3.77
N GLU A 97 8.46 2.12 3.97
CA GLU A 97 8.28 3.14 2.93
C GLU A 97 9.63 3.65 2.41
N ALA A 98 10.58 3.92 3.31
CA ALA A 98 11.93 4.35 2.94
C ALA A 98 12.69 3.28 2.14
N ALA A 99 12.60 2.01 2.56
CA ALA A 99 13.26 0.89 1.89
C ALA A 99 12.66 0.62 0.49
N ILE A 100 11.34 0.69 0.37
CA ILE A 100 10.63 0.51 -0.90
C ILE A 100 10.96 1.66 -1.86
N GLU A 101 10.96 2.89 -1.39
CA GLU A 101 11.34 4.06 -2.19
C GLU A 101 12.77 3.90 -2.75
N LEU A 102 13.72 3.45 -1.92
CA LEU A 102 15.10 3.21 -2.36
C LEU A 102 15.19 2.05 -3.36
N ARG A 103 14.53 0.93 -3.10
CA ARG A 103 14.57 -0.29 -3.93
C ARG A 103 14.00 -0.07 -5.31
N TYR A 104 12.91 0.68 -5.41
CA TYR A 104 12.21 0.97 -6.66
C TYR A 104 12.52 2.37 -7.20
N SER A 105 13.63 3.00 -6.75
CA SER A 105 14.15 4.23 -7.34
C SER A 105 14.68 3.97 -8.76
N GLY A 106 14.54 4.94 -9.66
CA GLY A 106 15.02 4.84 -11.05
C GLY A 106 13.91 4.58 -12.07
N GLU A 107 14.30 4.54 -13.36
CA GLU A 107 13.35 4.51 -14.49
C GLU A 107 12.53 3.23 -14.59
N SER A 108 13.12 2.09 -14.28
CA SER A 108 12.44 0.78 -14.30
C SER A 108 11.61 0.50 -13.04
N GLY A 109 11.88 1.20 -11.92
CA GLY A 109 11.29 0.90 -10.62
C GLY A 109 9.77 1.07 -10.61
N GLY A 110 9.26 2.06 -11.33
CA GLY A 110 7.81 2.28 -11.45
C GLY A 110 7.07 1.07 -12.05
N ARG A 111 7.64 0.47 -13.08
CA ARG A 111 7.07 -0.75 -13.71
C ARG A 111 7.17 -1.95 -12.79
N GLN A 112 8.30 -2.12 -12.11
CA GLN A 112 8.54 -3.24 -11.20
C GLN A 112 7.57 -3.27 -10.02
N LEU A 113 7.08 -2.10 -9.55
CA LEU A 113 6.09 -2.00 -8.47
C LEU A 113 4.77 -2.71 -8.79
N TYR A 114 4.43 -2.88 -10.07
CA TYR A 114 3.22 -3.59 -10.49
C TYR A 114 3.43 -5.10 -10.69
N ALA A 115 4.60 -5.64 -10.43
CA ALA A 115 4.80 -7.08 -10.45
C ALA A 115 4.17 -7.76 -9.22
N ALA A 116 3.58 -8.94 -9.40
CA ALA A 116 3.05 -9.75 -8.29
C ALA A 116 4.12 -10.01 -7.21
N ALA A 117 5.38 -10.19 -7.62
CA ALA A 117 6.52 -10.32 -6.70
C ALA A 117 6.72 -9.06 -5.85
N ALA A 118 6.61 -7.87 -6.44
CA ALA A 118 6.76 -6.60 -5.71
C ALA A 118 5.67 -6.42 -4.64
N VAL A 119 4.43 -6.78 -4.94
CA VAL A 119 3.32 -6.76 -3.96
C VAL A 119 3.67 -7.61 -2.74
N ARG A 120 4.19 -8.82 -2.96
CA ARG A 120 4.64 -9.72 -1.89
C ARG A 120 5.87 -9.17 -1.14
N ASP A 121 6.81 -8.56 -1.86
CA ASP A 121 8.00 -7.97 -1.26
C ASP A 121 7.67 -6.75 -0.41
N ILE A 122 6.71 -5.92 -0.81
CA ILE A 122 6.22 -4.80 0.00
C ILE A 122 5.60 -5.31 1.30
N HIS A 123 4.76 -6.34 1.25
CA HIS A 123 4.21 -6.96 2.45
C HIS A 123 5.32 -7.53 3.35
N ARG A 124 6.27 -8.25 2.76
CA ARG A 124 7.42 -8.80 3.50
C ARG A 124 8.24 -7.69 4.14
N GLU A 125 8.53 -6.63 3.40
CA GLU A 125 9.31 -5.49 3.88
C GLU A 125 8.69 -4.83 5.11
N LEU A 126 7.35 -4.70 5.15
CA LEU A 126 6.63 -4.16 6.29
C LEU A 126 6.64 -5.13 7.49
N PHE A 127 6.14 -6.35 7.28
CA PHE A 127 5.84 -7.27 8.36
C PHE A 127 7.09 -7.95 8.94
N SER A 128 8.19 -8.10 8.20
CA SER A 128 9.46 -8.62 8.73
C SER A 128 10.13 -7.69 9.76
N ARG A 129 9.64 -6.48 9.93
CA ARG A 129 10.11 -5.53 10.95
C ARG A 129 9.40 -5.67 12.27
N LEU A 130 8.32 -6.44 12.30
CA LEU A 130 7.53 -6.65 13.51
C LEU A 130 8.04 -7.88 14.28
N PRO A 131 7.99 -7.87 15.62
CA PRO A 131 8.29 -9.05 16.41
C PRO A 131 7.17 -10.09 16.26
N PRO A 132 7.46 -11.38 16.58
CA PRO A 132 6.51 -12.47 16.39
C PRO A 132 5.15 -12.28 17.07
N GLU A 133 5.14 -11.62 18.24
CA GLU A 133 3.90 -11.32 18.97
C GLU A 133 2.96 -10.34 18.26
N ASP A 134 3.48 -9.54 17.32
CA ASP A 134 2.69 -8.59 16.51
C ASP A 134 2.33 -9.16 15.13
N LEU A 135 2.81 -10.37 14.79
CA LEU A 135 2.52 -11.06 13.52
C LEU A 135 1.29 -11.94 13.62
N VAL A 136 0.21 -11.38 14.15
CA VAL A 136 -1.08 -12.05 14.31
C VAL A 136 -2.22 -11.12 13.93
N THR A 137 -3.25 -11.69 13.31
CA THR A 137 -4.50 -10.95 13.03
C THR A 137 -5.28 -10.71 14.33
N SER A 138 -6.33 -9.89 14.25
CA SER A 138 -7.27 -9.71 15.37
C SER A 138 -7.99 -11.01 15.80
N GLU A 139 -8.02 -11.99 14.91
CA GLU A 139 -8.61 -13.33 15.16
C GLU A 139 -7.56 -14.34 15.70
N GLY A 140 -6.30 -13.90 15.88
CA GLY A 140 -5.21 -14.75 16.39
C GLY A 140 -4.53 -15.61 15.32
N GLU A 141 -4.80 -15.37 14.03
CA GLU A 141 -4.14 -16.10 12.94
C GLU A 141 -2.74 -15.53 12.65
N PRO A 142 -1.76 -16.38 12.32
CA PRO A 142 -0.41 -15.93 12.02
C PRO A 142 -0.36 -15.15 10.69
N VAL A 143 0.34 -14.02 10.71
CA VAL A 143 0.68 -13.25 9.51
C VAL A 143 2.09 -13.61 9.08
N VAL A 144 2.22 -14.26 7.94
CA VAL A 144 3.54 -14.63 7.38
C VAL A 144 3.99 -13.59 6.37
N PRO A 145 5.12 -12.89 6.62
CA PRO A 145 5.58 -11.81 5.75
C PRO A 145 5.78 -12.23 4.29
N GLY A 146 5.01 -11.61 3.37
CA GLY A 146 5.06 -11.87 1.94
C GLY A 146 4.28 -13.09 1.45
N GLU A 147 3.56 -13.80 2.32
CA GLU A 147 2.72 -14.92 1.91
C GLU A 147 1.30 -14.47 1.56
N LEU A 148 0.79 -14.99 0.44
CA LEU A 148 -0.61 -14.81 0.05
C LEU A 148 -1.50 -15.65 0.97
N ARG A 149 -2.70 -15.13 1.28
CA ARG A 149 -3.67 -15.89 2.08
C ARG A 149 -4.02 -17.23 1.44
N GLN A 150 -4.25 -18.20 2.29
CA GLN A 150 -4.59 -19.58 1.92
C GLN A 150 -6.08 -19.89 2.18
N ARG A 151 -6.88 -18.89 2.50
CA ARG A 151 -8.31 -19.02 2.77
C ARG A 151 -9.13 -17.88 2.16
N GLU A 152 -10.44 -18.08 2.13
CA GLU A 152 -11.40 -17.06 1.73
C GLU A 152 -11.50 -15.98 2.82
N VAL A 153 -11.65 -14.73 2.38
CA VAL A 153 -11.83 -13.59 3.28
C VAL A 153 -12.96 -12.68 2.79
N GLN A 154 -13.60 -12.02 3.74
CA GLN A 154 -14.62 -11.03 3.48
C GLN A 154 -14.27 -9.75 4.24
N VAL A 155 -14.36 -8.60 3.57
CA VAL A 155 -14.08 -7.27 4.12
C VAL A 155 -15.35 -6.44 4.06
N GLY A 156 -16.04 -6.31 5.18
CA GLY A 156 -17.37 -5.71 5.20
C GLY A 156 -18.36 -6.49 4.32
N ARG A 157 -18.85 -5.86 3.24
CA ARG A 157 -19.72 -6.51 2.25
C ARG A 157 -18.99 -7.09 1.04
N HIS A 158 -17.69 -6.86 0.94
CA HIS A 158 -16.89 -7.36 -0.16
C HIS A 158 -16.39 -8.78 0.13
N VAL A 159 -16.83 -9.75 -0.68
CA VAL A 159 -16.26 -11.09 -0.69
C VAL A 159 -15.07 -11.05 -1.67
N ALA A 160 -13.87 -11.22 -1.14
CA ALA A 160 -12.67 -11.21 -1.95
C ALA A 160 -12.62 -12.42 -2.91
N PRO A 161 -11.83 -12.36 -4.01
CA PRO A 161 -11.65 -13.48 -4.91
C PRO A 161 -11.19 -14.76 -4.20
N ALA A 162 -11.47 -15.91 -4.81
CA ALA A 162 -10.98 -17.19 -4.32
C ALA A 162 -9.45 -17.17 -4.13
N HIS A 163 -8.95 -17.65 -2.99
CA HIS A 163 -7.51 -17.63 -2.68
C HIS A 163 -6.68 -18.38 -3.75
N ALA A 164 -7.21 -19.45 -4.33
CA ALA A 164 -6.57 -20.19 -5.42
C ALA A 164 -6.38 -19.35 -6.69
N SER A 165 -7.17 -18.29 -6.89
CA SER A 165 -7.09 -17.40 -8.06
C SER A 165 -6.13 -16.23 -7.87
N LEU A 166 -5.60 -16.01 -6.67
CA LEU A 166 -4.74 -14.87 -6.37
C LEU A 166 -3.52 -14.75 -7.30
N PRO A 167 -2.79 -15.83 -7.62
CA PRO A 167 -1.63 -15.72 -8.51
C PRO A 167 -2.02 -15.18 -9.89
N VAL A 168 -3.10 -15.68 -10.48
CA VAL A 168 -3.58 -15.27 -11.81
C VAL A 168 -4.09 -13.83 -11.79
N LEU A 169 -4.80 -13.43 -10.75
CA LEU A 169 -5.33 -12.06 -10.60
C LEU A 169 -4.20 -11.05 -10.38
N LEU A 170 -3.18 -11.37 -9.60
CA LEU A 170 -2.01 -10.50 -9.40
C LEU A 170 -1.16 -10.41 -10.66
N GLU A 171 -1.02 -11.49 -11.42
CA GLU A 171 -0.35 -11.46 -12.72
C GLU A 171 -1.13 -10.56 -13.70
N ARG A 172 -2.45 -10.74 -13.81
CA ARG A 172 -3.33 -9.89 -14.64
C ARG A 172 -3.24 -8.41 -14.24
N TRP A 173 -3.22 -8.12 -12.94
CA TRP A 173 -3.03 -6.79 -12.39
C TRP A 173 -1.68 -6.19 -12.83
N GLY A 174 -0.61 -6.97 -12.71
CA GLY A 174 0.73 -6.54 -13.11
C GLY A 174 0.86 -6.29 -14.60
N GLN A 175 0.34 -7.19 -15.44
CA GLN A 175 0.34 -7.05 -16.90
C GLN A 175 -0.41 -5.80 -17.35
N PHE A 176 -1.55 -5.51 -16.74
CA PHE A 176 -2.37 -4.37 -17.14
C PHE A 176 -1.78 -3.03 -16.69
N TYR A 177 -1.32 -2.92 -15.44
CA TYR A 177 -0.86 -1.65 -14.88
C TYR A 177 0.65 -1.44 -15.02
N GLY A 178 1.44 -2.48 -15.27
CA GLY A 178 2.89 -2.39 -15.41
C GLY A 178 3.38 -1.58 -16.61
N ASP A 179 2.55 -1.42 -17.62
CA ASP A 179 2.84 -0.60 -18.81
C ASP A 179 2.35 0.84 -18.73
N ILE A 180 1.97 1.29 -17.52
CA ILE A 180 1.49 2.65 -17.31
C ILE A 180 2.57 3.66 -17.70
N ARG A 181 2.20 4.56 -18.63
CA ARG A 181 3.05 5.65 -19.09
C ARG A 181 3.00 6.82 -18.11
N ARG A 182 3.95 7.75 -18.24
CA ARG A 182 3.99 9.00 -17.46
C ARG A 182 2.83 9.92 -17.87
N GLY A 183 2.51 10.90 -17.03
CA GLY A 183 1.46 11.90 -17.26
C GLY A 183 0.18 11.65 -16.48
N GLU A 184 -0.86 12.43 -16.81
CA GLU A 184 -2.14 12.42 -16.09
C GLU A 184 -2.83 11.06 -16.16
N ALA A 185 -2.76 10.39 -17.31
CA ALA A 185 -3.31 9.04 -17.48
C ALA A 185 -2.66 8.01 -16.53
N ALA A 186 -1.38 8.19 -16.19
CA ALA A 186 -0.70 7.33 -15.22
C ALA A 186 -1.29 7.48 -13.81
N LEU A 187 -1.72 8.68 -13.41
CA LEU A 187 -2.38 8.90 -12.11
C LEU A 187 -3.74 8.19 -12.03
N LEU A 188 -4.51 8.20 -13.12
CA LEU A 188 -5.76 7.45 -13.17
C LEU A 188 -5.52 5.94 -13.08
N ALA A 189 -4.54 5.45 -13.80
CA ALA A 189 -4.16 4.04 -13.77
C ALA A 189 -3.60 3.64 -12.39
N LEU A 190 -2.82 4.50 -11.73
CA LEU A 190 -2.36 4.28 -10.36
C LEU A 190 -3.52 4.17 -9.37
N ALA A 191 -4.51 5.08 -9.46
CA ALA A 191 -5.70 5.05 -8.63
C ALA A 191 -6.54 3.78 -8.87
N ALA A 192 -6.68 3.37 -10.14
CA ALA A 192 -7.36 2.14 -10.50
C ALA A 192 -6.60 0.88 -10.02
N ALA A 193 -5.28 0.86 -10.18
CA ALA A 193 -4.43 -0.22 -9.68
C ALA A 193 -4.54 -0.38 -8.16
N HIS A 194 -4.51 0.75 -7.42
CA HIS A 194 -4.72 0.77 -5.97
C HIS A 194 -6.07 0.15 -5.58
N GLN A 195 -7.15 0.61 -6.21
CA GLN A 195 -8.49 0.09 -5.93
C GLN A 195 -8.61 -1.40 -6.29
N ARG A 196 -7.99 -1.85 -7.40
CA ARG A 196 -8.03 -3.26 -7.82
C ARG A 196 -7.21 -4.16 -6.90
N LEU A 197 -6.08 -3.70 -6.40
CA LEU A 197 -5.30 -4.45 -5.41
C LEU A 197 -6.10 -4.60 -4.09
N GLY A 198 -6.80 -3.54 -3.67
CA GLY A 198 -7.73 -3.60 -2.55
C GLY A 198 -8.88 -4.60 -2.78
N TRP A 199 -9.39 -4.71 -4.01
CA TRP A 199 -10.43 -5.68 -4.38
C TRP A 199 -9.89 -7.13 -4.37
N VAL A 200 -8.66 -7.38 -4.85
CA VAL A 200 -8.02 -8.70 -4.83
C VAL A 200 -7.78 -9.17 -3.39
N HIS A 201 -7.40 -8.26 -2.51
CA HIS A 201 -7.17 -8.52 -1.09
C HIS A 201 -6.24 -9.72 -0.84
N PRO A 202 -4.98 -9.66 -1.31
CA PRO A 202 -4.14 -10.85 -1.46
C PRO A 202 -3.60 -11.44 -0.15
N PHE A 203 -3.61 -10.69 0.95
CA PHE A 203 -3.03 -11.13 2.23
C PHE A 203 -4.10 -11.39 3.28
N ILE A 204 -3.72 -12.11 4.34
CA ILE A 204 -4.60 -12.34 5.49
C ILE A 204 -4.78 -11.05 6.31
N ASP A 205 -3.75 -10.19 6.35
CA ASP A 205 -3.76 -8.87 6.99
C ASP A 205 -2.83 -7.91 6.23
N GLY A 206 -2.87 -6.62 6.54
CA GLY A 206 -1.96 -5.60 5.99
C GLY A 206 -2.23 -5.17 4.55
N ASN A 207 -3.32 -5.61 3.93
CA ASN A 207 -3.66 -5.24 2.54
C ASN A 207 -3.74 -3.73 2.35
N GLY A 208 -4.38 -3.02 3.26
CA GLY A 208 -4.49 -1.56 3.22
C GLY A 208 -3.13 -0.88 3.33
N CYS A 209 -2.25 -1.35 4.21
CA CYS A 209 -0.89 -0.83 4.34
C CYS A 209 -0.09 -1.04 3.05
N VAL A 210 -0.10 -2.28 2.50
CA VAL A 210 0.65 -2.64 1.29
C VAL A 210 0.24 -1.80 0.09
N MET A 211 -1.05 -1.62 -0.15
CA MET A 211 -1.52 -0.86 -1.32
C MET A 211 -1.27 0.65 -1.20
N ARG A 212 -1.04 1.19 0.03
CA ARG A 212 -0.73 2.61 0.26
C ARG A 212 0.76 2.93 0.34
N LEU A 213 1.63 1.92 0.55
CA LEU A 213 3.09 2.11 0.63
C LEU A 213 3.73 2.59 -0.69
N PRO A 214 3.41 2.06 -1.88
CA PRO A 214 4.01 2.51 -3.13
C PRO A 214 3.40 3.83 -3.61
N LYS A 215 3.75 4.92 -2.95
CA LYS A 215 3.38 6.29 -3.36
C LYS A 215 4.55 6.93 -4.11
N ARG A 216 4.40 7.18 -5.39
CA ARG A 216 5.34 7.96 -6.20
C ARG A 216 4.63 9.13 -6.85
#